data_7bedf6be6cf750c821d064de7b42c9c9
#
_entry.id   7bedf6be6cf750c821d064de7b42c9c9
#
_cell.length_a   1.000
_cell.length_b   1.000
_cell.length_c   1.000
_cell.angle_alpha   90.00
_cell.angle_beta   90.00
_cell.angle_gamma   90.00
#
_symmetry.space_group_name_H-M   'P 1'
#
loop_
_entity.id
_entity.type
_entity.pdbx_description
1 polymer ?
#
loop_
_entity_poly.entity_id
_entity_poly.type
_entity_poly.pdbx_seq_one_letter_code
_entity_poly.pdbx_strand_id
1 'polypeptide(L)'
;MRTTVRTAAVAALATITACGTLAACGRGGAGLPADPQVRSTAAPTPSGAAAPVLPGSRPTGMKITAAGVDARQMVDLAVDPATGELGVPNADTDADNPGWWTQGVTPGEKGAAVLVAHFDTKYGPAVMKNVKKIKLGDLIEVPREDGRTARFTIREIEDVAKKNFPTDKVYAETNRPELRLLTCGGEIKNGHRTNNVILYADLTP
;
A
#
# COMPACT_ATOMS: atom_id res chain seq x y z
N MET A 1 -16.66 -22.99 -51.91
CA MET A 1 -15.32 -23.52 -52.20
C MET A 1 -14.69 -23.96 -50.90
N ARG A 2 -14.52 -25.25 -50.74
CA ARG A 2 -13.89 -25.88 -49.55
C ARG A 2 -12.39 -25.98 -49.85
N THR A 3 -11.55 -25.63 -48.86
CA THR A 3 -10.15 -26.03 -48.91
C THR A 3 -9.72 -26.44 -47.51
N THR A 4 -9.53 -27.72 -47.36
CA THR A 4 -8.93 -28.46 -46.26
C THR A 4 -7.41 -28.51 -46.45
N VAL A 5 -6.62 -28.28 -45.38
CA VAL A 5 -5.20 -28.68 -45.29
C VAL A 5 -4.90 -29.04 -43.85
N ARG A 6 -4.77 -30.23 -43.54
CA ARG A 6 -3.72 -31.22 -43.28
C ARG A 6 -2.81 -30.92 -42.10
N THR A 7 -3.01 -31.74 -41.09
CA THR A 7 -2.21 -32.13 -39.97
C THR A 7 -0.82 -32.64 -40.39
N ALA A 8 0.24 -32.24 -39.65
CA ALA A 8 1.46 -33.00 -39.59
C ALA A 8 1.98 -32.99 -38.13
N ALA A 9 1.90 -34.15 -37.51
CA ALA A 9 2.55 -34.50 -36.27
C ALA A 9 3.99 -34.91 -36.53
N VAL A 10 4.95 -34.43 -35.78
CA VAL A 10 6.28 -35.01 -35.69
C VAL A 10 6.61 -35.21 -34.22
N ALA A 11 6.69 -36.46 -33.85
CA ALA A 11 7.27 -36.94 -32.59
C ALA A 11 8.80 -37.15 -32.79
N ALA A 12 9.60 -36.77 -31.89
CA ALA A 12 10.97 -37.26 -31.77
C ALA A 12 11.41 -37.34 -30.29
N LEU A 13 11.95 -38.48 -30.05
CA LEU A 13 12.33 -39.20 -28.87
C LEU A 13 13.44 -38.56 -28.02
N ALA A 14 13.44 -39.01 -26.78
CA ALA A 14 14.37 -38.84 -25.68
C ALA A 14 15.85 -39.11 -25.96
N THR A 15 16.73 -38.44 -25.22
CA THR A 15 17.92 -39.06 -24.64
C THR A 15 18.28 -38.44 -23.31
N ILE A 16 18.31 -39.26 -22.29
CA ILE A 16 18.84 -39.04 -20.97
C ILE A 16 20.36 -39.20 -21.07
N THR A 17 21.12 -38.24 -20.57
CA THR A 17 22.54 -38.49 -20.23
C THR A 17 22.85 -37.83 -18.89
N ALA A 18 23.19 -38.67 -17.95
CA ALA A 18 23.63 -38.33 -16.60
C ALA A 18 25.13 -38.00 -16.59
N CYS A 19 25.53 -37.38 -15.49
CA CYS A 19 26.84 -37.35 -14.89
C CYS A 19 27.71 -36.12 -15.13
N GLY A 20 28.17 -35.52 -14.01
CA GLY A 20 29.31 -34.61 -14.00
C GLY A 20 29.27 -33.59 -12.86
N THR A 21 29.61 -34.03 -11.63
CA THR A 21 30.02 -33.16 -10.53
C THR A 21 31.33 -32.45 -10.86
N LEU A 22 31.33 -31.12 -10.82
CA LEU A 22 32.57 -30.33 -10.71
C LEU A 22 32.33 -29.17 -9.76
N ALA A 23 32.94 -29.31 -8.59
CA ALA A 23 33.15 -28.22 -7.65
C ALA A 23 34.15 -27.23 -8.28
N ALA A 24 33.76 -25.98 -8.48
CA ALA A 24 34.66 -24.90 -8.81
C ALA A 24 34.46 -23.76 -7.81
N CYS A 25 35.39 -23.62 -6.88
CA CYS A 25 35.63 -22.38 -6.15
C CYS A 25 36.05 -21.29 -7.14
N GLY A 26 35.28 -20.25 -7.30
CA GLY A 26 35.57 -19.11 -8.17
C GLY A 26 35.25 -17.80 -7.44
N ARG A 27 36.29 -17.17 -6.99
CA ARG A 27 36.57 -15.77 -6.64
C ARG A 27 35.49 -14.71 -6.91
N GLY A 28 35.38 -13.87 -5.88
CA GLY A 28 34.74 -12.56 -5.78
C GLY A 28 34.52 -11.76 -7.08
N GLY A 29 33.32 -11.63 -7.44
CA GLY A 29 32.83 -10.55 -8.26
C GLY A 29 32.27 -9.46 -7.33
N ALA A 30 32.84 -8.25 -7.44
CA ALA A 30 32.29 -7.07 -6.79
C ALA A 30 30.81 -6.90 -7.26
N GLY A 31 29.90 -7.26 -6.41
CA GLY A 31 28.45 -7.09 -6.67
C GLY A 31 28.14 -5.61 -6.85
N LEU A 32 27.50 -5.29 -7.95
CA LEU A 32 26.82 -4.03 -8.14
C LEU A 32 25.92 -3.78 -6.94
N PRO A 33 25.78 -2.53 -6.45
CA PRO A 33 24.88 -2.23 -5.34
C PRO A 33 23.46 -2.69 -5.73
N ALA A 34 22.91 -3.58 -4.92
CA ALA A 34 21.54 -4.05 -5.09
C ALA A 34 20.60 -2.84 -5.12
N ASP A 35 19.76 -2.79 -6.16
CA ASP A 35 18.63 -1.87 -6.25
C ASP A 35 17.88 -1.89 -4.90
N PRO A 36 17.48 -0.74 -4.32
CA PRO A 36 16.79 -0.71 -3.04
C PRO A 36 15.54 -1.58 -3.14
N GLN A 37 15.63 -2.75 -2.54
CA GLN A 37 14.60 -3.78 -2.57
C GLN A 37 13.34 -3.24 -1.93
N VAL A 38 12.19 -3.51 -2.54
CA VAL A 38 10.88 -3.39 -1.92
C VAL A 38 10.93 -4.11 -0.57
N ARG A 39 10.88 -3.35 0.52
CA ARG A 39 10.80 -3.93 1.86
C ARG A 39 9.33 -4.05 2.22
N SER A 40 8.78 -5.23 2.02
CA SER A 40 7.46 -5.58 2.53
C SER A 40 7.63 -6.41 3.80
N THR A 41 7.07 -5.93 4.89
CA THR A 41 6.98 -6.68 6.15
C THR A 41 5.51 -7.00 6.38
N ALA A 42 5.15 -8.28 6.24
CA ALA A 42 3.80 -8.76 6.42
C ALA A 42 3.71 -9.64 7.68
N ALA A 43 2.66 -9.45 8.47
CA ALA A 43 2.31 -10.37 9.54
C ALA A 43 1.43 -11.50 8.98
N PRO A 44 1.45 -12.71 9.59
CA PRO A 44 0.47 -13.74 9.29
C PRO A 44 -0.94 -13.16 9.54
N THR A 45 -1.86 -13.41 8.61
CA THR A 45 -3.25 -12.99 8.74
C THR A 45 -3.82 -13.53 10.04
N PRO A 46 -4.36 -12.71 10.95
CA PRO A 46 -4.95 -13.20 12.18
C PRO A 46 -6.12 -14.12 11.83
N SER A 47 -6.07 -15.34 12.36
CA SER A 47 -7.14 -16.37 12.25
C SER A 47 -8.28 -16.05 13.23
N GLY A 48 -8.71 -14.79 13.32
CA GLY A 48 -9.86 -14.37 14.12
C GLY A 48 -11.10 -14.19 13.24
N ALA A 49 -12.29 -14.23 13.86
CA ALA A 49 -13.52 -13.88 13.18
C ALA A 49 -13.38 -12.49 12.54
N ALA A 50 -13.76 -12.40 11.26
CA ALA A 50 -13.72 -11.11 10.56
C ALA A 50 -14.61 -10.10 11.32
N ALA A 51 -14.11 -8.89 11.49
CA ALA A 51 -14.91 -7.82 12.08
C ALA A 51 -16.19 -7.59 11.26
N PRO A 52 -17.31 -7.26 11.91
CA PRO A 52 -18.53 -6.97 11.19
C PRO A 52 -18.34 -5.74 10.30
N VAL A 53 -18.82 -5.84 9.07
CA VAL A 53 -18.84 -4.71 8.13
C VAL A 53 -19.68 -3.58 8.74
N LEU A 54 -19.14 -2.36 8.72
CA LEU A 54 -19.85 -1.17 9.17
C LEU A 54 -20.66 -0.57 8.00
N PRO A 55 -21.79 0.07 8.27
CA PRO A 55 -22.51 0.84 7.23
C PRO A 55 -21.64 2.02 6.76
N GLY A 56 -21.90 2.55 5.57
CA GLY A 56 -21.23 3.74 5.04
C GLY A 56 -21.36 4.92 6.00
N SER A 57 -20.23 5.58 6.28
CA SER A 57 -20.19 6.83 7.05
C SER A 57 -18.87 7.53 6.82
N ARG A 58 -18.92 8.84 6.61
CA ARG A 58 -17.77 9.68 6.31
C ARG A 58 -16.74 9.65 7.45
N PRO A 59 -15.43 9.51 7.16
CA PRO A 59 -14.38 9.69 8.17
C PRO A 59 -14.25 11.17 8.56
N THR A 60 -14.00 11.43 9.85
CA THR A 60 -13.84 12.78 10.39
C THR A 60 -12.43 13.08 10.87
N GLY A 61 -11.57 12.06 10.98
CA GLY A 61 -10.20 12.22 11.43
C GLY A 61 -9.43 10.90 11.39
N MET A 62 -8.22 10.92 11.94
CA MET A 62 -7.34 9.74 12.02
C MET A 62 -6.46 9.81 13.26
N LYS A 63 -6.33 8.69 13.97
CA LYS A 63 -5.41 8.56 15.10
C LYS A 63 -4.52 7.33 14.94
N ILE A 64 -3.22 7.52 15.18
CA ILE A 64 -2.21 6.44 15.20
C ILE A 64 -1.29 6.72 16.39
N THR A 65 -1.56 6.10 17.52
CA THR A 65 -0.83 6.37 18.79
C THR A 65 0.67 6.11 18.64
N ALA A 66 1.08 5.06 17.97
CA ALA A 66 2.49 4.71 17.75
C ALA A 66 3.28 5.81 17.01
N ALA A 67 2.64 6.59 16.15
CA ALA A 67 3.24 7.69 15.41
C ALA A 67 2.94 9.06 16.02
N GLY A 68 2.13 9.14 17.09
CA GLY A 68 1.69 10.40 17.69
C GLY A 68 0.76 11.19 16.78
N VAL A 69 -0.01 10.52 15.92
CA VAL A 69 -1.03 11.14 15.07
C VAL A 69 -2.34 11.25 15.84
N ASP A 70 -2.94 12.44 15.84
CA ASP A 70 -4.29 12.73 16.35
C ASP A 70 -4.90 13.86 15.50
N ALA A 71 -5.22 13.54 14.25
CA ALA A 71 -5.83 14.46 13.30
C ALA A 71 -7.36 14.44 13.46
N ARG A 72 -7.96 15.60 13.66
CA ARG A 72 -9.40 15.76 13.94
C ARG A 72 -10.19 16.28 12.74
N GLN A 73 -9.55 16.33 11.60
CA GLN A 73 -10.16 16.71 10.32
C GLN A 73 -9.74 15.73 9.25
N MET A 74 -10.61 15.51 8.27
CA MET A 74 -10.37 14.68 7.10
C MET A 74 -10.71 15.48 5.86
N VAL A 75 -9.77 15.53 4.90
CA VAL A 75 -9.94 16.23 3.64
C VAL A 75 -10.53 15.29 2.59
N ASP A 76 -11.43 15.80 1.76
CA ASP A 76 -11.93 15.07 0.60
C ASP A 76 -10.90 15.06 -0.52
N LEU A 77 -10.58 13.87 -0.99
CA LEU A 77 -9.70 13.67 -2.14
C LEU A 77 -10.50 13.07 -3.31
N ALA A 78 -10.21 13.58 -4.50
CA ALA A 78 -10.74 13.05 -5.75
C ALA A 78 -9.59 12.71 -6.70
N VAL A 79 -9.89 11.87 -7.69
CA VAL A 79 -8.99 11.64 -8.82
C VAL A 79 -9.07 12.85 -9.75
N ASP A 80 -7.91 13.39 -10.12
CA ASP A 80 -7.82 14.45 -11.13
C ASP A 80 -8.18 13.84 -12.52
N PRO A 81 -9.24 14.31 -13.17
CA PRO A 81 -9.68 13.76 -14.45
C PRO A 81 -8.68 13.98 -15.59
N ALA A 82 -7.77 14.95 -15.46
CA ALA A 82 -6.77 15.25 -16.48
C ALA A 82 -5.55 14.33 -16.40
N THR A 83 -5.16 13.91 -15.18
CA THR A 83 -3.97 13.07 -14.95
C THR A 83 -4.30 11.63 -14.57
N GLY A 84 -5.51 11.38 -14.06
CA GLY A 84 -5.89 10.08 -13.48
C GLY A 84 -5.24 9.81 -12.11
N GLU A 85 -4.59 10.79 -11.51
CA GLU A 85 -3.92 10.64 -10.23
C GLU A 85 -4.86 10.99 -9.06
N LEU A 86 -4.76 10.23 -7.98
CA LEU A 86 -5.45 10.58 -6.74
C LEU A 86 -4.80 11.83 -6.13
N GLY A 87 -5.62 12.85 -5.84
CA GLY A 87 -5.20 14.06 -5.17
C GLY A 87 -4.56 13.76 -3.79
N VAL A 88 -3.85 14.75 -3.29
CA VAL A 88 -3.27 14.74 -1.94
C VAL A 88 -3.79 15.95 -1.15
N PRO A 89 -3.78 15.94 0.20
CA PRO A 89 -4.12 17.11 0.99
C PRO A 89 -3.29 18.33 0.57
N ASN A 90 -3.86 19.52 0.64
CA ASN A 90 -3.13 20.74 0.28
C ASN A 90 -1.97 20.97 1.25
N ALA A 91 -0.74 21.05 0.75
CA ALA A 91 0.45 21.18 1.58
C ALA A 91 0.53 22.52 2.35
N ASP A 92 -0.18 23.54 1.90
CA ASP A 92 -0.17 24.87 2.51
C ASP A 92 -1.21 24.99 3.65
N THR A 93 -2.33 24.27 3.57
CA THR A 93 -3.46 24.37 4.52
C THR A 93 -3.73 23.09 5.30
N ASP A 94 -3.38 21.93 4.76
CA ASP A 94 -3.80 20.62 5.27
C ASP A 94 -2.63 19.67 5.52
N ALA A 95 -1.44 20.19 5.82
CA ALA A 95 -0.26 19.37 6.10
C ALA A 95 -0.46 18.37 7.26
N ASP A 96 -1.28 18.73 8.24
CA ASP A 96 -1.59 17.92 9.42
C ASP A 96 -2.91 17.16 9.31
N ASN A 97 -3.64 17.30 8.21
CA ASN A 97 -4.90 16.63 7.95
C ASN A 97 -4.72 15.48 6.96
N PRO A 98 -5.13 14.25 7.28
CA PRO A 98 -5.22 13.19 6.27
C PRO A 98 -6.37 13.47 5.29
N GLY A 99 -6.25 12.92 4.10
CA GLY A 99 -7.31 12.94 3.10
C GLY A 99 -7.88 11.55 2.85
N TRP A 100 -9.16 11.48 2.52
CA TRP A 100 -9.87 10.27 2.15
C TRP A 100 -10.33 10.34 0.69
N TRP A 101 -10.12 9.27 -0.07
CA TRP A 101 -10.60 9.15 -1.45
C TRP A 101 -12.11 8.94 -1.47
N THR A 102 -12.86 9.98 -1.82
CA THR A 102 -14.34 10.04 -1.73
C THR A 102 -15.07 9.16 -2.74
N GLN A 103 -14.42 8.77 -3.83
CA GLN A 103 -14.98 7.88 -4.84
C GLN A 103 -14.83 6.40 -4.49
N GLY A 104 -14.07 6.08 -3.41
CA GLY A 104 -13.95 4.75 -2.84
C GLY A 104 -14.92 4.54 -1.68
N VAL A 105 -14.79 3.39 -1.01
CA VAL A 105 -15.62 3.04 0.17
C VAL A 105 -15.19 3.86 1.39
N THR A 106 -16.12 4.05 2.34
CA THR A 106 -15.79 4.67 3.63
C THR A 106 -15.07 3.67 4.55
N PRO A 107 -14.19 4.14 5.46
CA PRO A 107 -13.50 3.26 6.40
C PRO A 107 -14.47 2.42 7.24
N GLY A 108 -14.36 1.10 7.11
CA GLY A 108 -15.22 0.11 7.79
C GLY A 108 -16.26 -0.55 6.90
N GLU A 109 -16.58 0.00 5.72
CA GLU A 109 -17.37 -0.68 4.71
C GLU A 109 -16.59 -1.85 4.10
N LYS A 110 -17.33 -2.76 3.46
CA LYS A 110 -16.71 -3.80 2.63
C LYS A 110 -15.94 -3.17 1.48
N GLY A 111 -14.68 -3.51 1.35
CA GLY A 111 -13.77 -2.93 0.38
C GLY A 111 -12.53 -2.31 1.03
N ALA A 112 -11.67 -1.71 0.25
CA ALA A 112 -10.48 -1.01 0.72
C ALA A 112 -10.71 0.51 0.71
N ALA A 113 -10.81 1.12 1.89
CA ALA A 113 -10.79 2.57 2.01
C ALA A 113 -9.35 3.09 1.83
N VAL A 114 -9.19 4.17 1.06
CA VAL A 114 -7.87 4.75 0.79
C VAL A 114 -7.75 6.11 1.47
N LEU A 115 -6.70 6.26 2.28
CA LEU A 115 -6.31 7.52 2.92
C LEU A 115 -4.93 7.93 2.41
N VAL A 116 -4.70 9.24 2.32
CA VAL A 116 -3.40 9.83 1.96
C VAL A 116 -3.04 10.86 3.02
N ALA A 117 -1.78 10.88 3.47
CA ALA A 117 -1.34 11.84 4.45
C ALA A 117 0.13 12.25 4.24
N HIS A 118 0.45 13.50 4.46
CA HIS A 118 1.80 14.02 4.25
C HIS A 118 2.80 13.51 5.27
N PHE A 119 3.97 13.06 4.80
CA PHE A 119 5.15 12.82 5.62
C PHE A 119 5.83 14.14 5.99
N ASP A 120 6.03 14.99 5.00
CA ASP A 120 6.54 16.35 5.09
C ASP A 120 5.98 17.20 3.94
N THR A 121 6.16 18.49 4.07
CA THR A 121 5.88 19.50 3.04
C THR A 121 7.09 20.41 2.88
N LYS A 122 7.01 21.38 1.97
CA LYS A 122 8.04 22.44 1.84
C LYS A 122 8.21 23.27 3.12
N TYR A 123 7.27 23.21 4.04
CA TYR A 123 7.30 23.93 5.32
C TYR A 123 7.86 23.10 6.48
N GLY A 124 8.13 21.82 6.29
CA GLY A 124 8.69 20.93 7.30
C GLY A 124 7.91 19.62 7.48
N PRO A 125 8.15 18.95 8.62
CA PRO A 125 7.49 17.69 8.95
C PRO A 125 5.97 17.85 9.06
N ALA A 126 5.21 16.86 8.53
CA ALA A 126 3.75 16.84 8.54
C ALA A 126 3.20 15.70 9.42
N VAL A 127 1.90 15.42 9.29
CA VAL A 127 1.17 14.47 10.16
C VAL A 127 1.82 13.09 10.25
N MET A 128 2.39 12.57 9.14
CA MET A 128 3.03 11.24 9.09
C MET A 128 4.55 11.25 9.30
N LYS A 129 5.14 12.33 9.84
CA LYS A 129 6.59 12.46 10.10
C LYS A 129 7.20 11.30 10.88
N ASN A 130 6.42 10.63 11.69
CA ASN A 130 6.85 9.52 12.54
C ASN A 130 6.44 8.14 11.98
N VAL A 131 6.09 8.02 10.70
CA VAL A 131 5.65 6.74 10.11
C VAL A 131 6.60 5.58 10.39
N LYS A 132 7.90 5.84 10.50
CA LYS A 132 8.92 4.83 10.82
C LYS A 132 8.79 4.20 12.22
N LYS A 133 8.01 4.80 13.14
CA LYS A 133 7.73 4.23 14.46
C LYS A 133 6.61 3.19 14.42
N ILE A 134 5.82 3.19 13.36
CA ILE A 134 4.70 2.27 13.17
C ILE A 134 5.22 0.87 12.91
N LYS A 135 4.56 -0.13 13.53
CA LYS A 135 4.88 -1.54 13.43
C LYS A 135 3.64 -2.35 13.05
N LEU A 136 3.87 -3.59 12.63
CA LEU A 136 2.78 -4.57 12.46
C LEU A 136 2.05 -4.76 13.78
N GLY A 137 0.72 -4.81 13.71
CA GLY A 137 -0.15 -4.92 14.87
C GLY A 137 -0.55 -3.57 15.50
N ASP A 138 0.08 -2.46 15.14
CA ASP A 138 -0.37 -1.13 15.56
C ASP A 138 -1.73 -0.79 14.96
N LEU A 139 -2.47 0.09 15.65
CA LEU A 139 -3.82 0.48 15.27
C LEU A 139 -3.84 1.80 14.52
N ILE A 140 -4.67 1.83 13.48
CA ILE A 140 -5.18 3.05 12.84
C ILE A 140 -6.64 3.17 13.26
N GLU A 141 -6.99 4.24 13.96
CA GLU A 141 -8.34 4.55 14.39
C GLU A 141 -8.90 5.67 13.51
N VAL A 142 -10.07 5.45 12.93
CA VAL A 142 -10.73 6.41 12.04
C VAL A 142 -12.10 6.75 12.65
N PRO A 143 -12.22 7.89 13.36
CA PRO A 143 -13.51 8.42 13.79
C PRO A 143 -14.40 8.73 12.59
N ARG A 144 -15.71 8.56 12.73
CA ARG A 144 -16.72 8.67 11.67
C ARG A 144 -17.89 9.56 12.10
N GLU A 145 -18.60 10.11 11.13
CA GLU A 145 -19.76 10.99 11.39
C GLU A 145 -20.90 10.30 12.15
N ASP A 146 -21.03 8.96 12.01
CA ASP A 146 -22.05 8.18 12.74
C ASP A 146 -21.71 7.98 14.24
N GLY A 147 -20.67 8.63 14.75
CA GLY A 147 -20.17 8.53 16.12
C GLY A 147 -19.39 7.26 16.43
N ARG A 148 -19.22 6.36 15.48
CA ARG A 148 -18.39 5.16 15.62
C ARG A 148 -16.94 5.46 15.24
N THR A 149 -16.05 4.59 15.69
CA THR A 149 -14.64 4.59 15.27
C THR A 149 -14.33 3.26 14.60
N ALA A 150 -13.93 3.31 13.33
CA ALA A 150 -13.39 2.14 12.65
C ALA A 150 -11.94 1.94 13.08
N ARG A 151 -11.62 0.76 13.62
CA ARG A 151 -10.27 0.40 14.08
C ARG A 151 -9.68 -0.61 13.14
N PHE A 152 -8.46 -0.35 12.68
CA PHE A 152 -7.76 -1.21 11.74
C PHE A 152 -6.42 -1.62 12.34
N THR A 153 -6.11 -2.93 12.32
CA THR A 153 -4.80 -3.46 12.69
C THR A 153 -3.91 -3.53 11.46
N ILE A 154 -2.73 -2.95 11.54
CA ILE A 154 -1.75 -2.96 10.44
C ILE A 154 -1.19 -4.37 10.28
N ARG A 155 -1.43 -4.99 9.12
CA ARG A 155 -0.95 -6.32 8.75
C ARG A 155 0.27 -6.32 7.86
N GLU A 156 0.50 -5.23 7.13
CA GLU A 156 1.62 -5.10 6.20
C GLU A 156 2.06 -3.64 6.08
N ILE A 157 3.37 -3.44 5.99
CA ILE A 157 4.00 -2.14 5.73
C ILE A 157 4.91 -2.32 4.52
N GLU A 158 4.67 -1.55 3.47
CA GLU A 158 5.44 -1.60 2.23
C GLU A 158 6.11 -0.23 2.01
N ASP A 159 7.46 -0.22 1.90
CA ASP A 159 8.24 0.95 1.49
C ASP A 159 8.74 0.70 0.06
N VAL A 160 8.21 1.41 -0.90
CA VAL A 160 8.40 1.16 -2.34
C VAL A 160 8.78 2.44 -3.07
N ALA A 161 9.73 2.33 -4.00
CA ALA A 161 10.06 3.44 -4.88
C ALA A 161 8.82 3.90 -5.68
N LYS A 162 8.60 5.19 -5.83
CA LYS A 162 7.43 5.75 -6.53
C LYS A 162 7.22 5.18 -7.93
N LYS A 163 8.31 4.91 -8.67
CA LYS A 163 8.27 4.28 -10.00
C LYS A 163 7.71 2.86 -10.01
N ASN A 164 7.71 2.18 -8.86
CA ASN A 164 7.24 0.81 -8.66
C ASN A 164 5.98 0.77 -7.79
N PHE A 165 5.21 1.86 -7.76
CA PHE A 165 4.01 1.93 -6.94
C PHE A 165 3.03 0.81 -7.33
N PRO A 166 2.58 0.00 -6.35
CA PRO A 166 1.76 -1.18 -6.62
C PRO A 166 0.28 -0.80 -6.80
N THR A 167 -0.05 -0.11 -7.89
CA THR A 167 -1.39 0.44 -8.16
C THR A 167 -2.49 -0.60 -7.98
N ASP A 168 -2.35 -1.76 -8.61
CA ASP A 168 -3.35 -2.82 -8.55
C ASP A 168 -3.59 -3.32 -7.12
N LYS A 169 -2.52 -3.47 -6.31
CA LYS A 169 -2.62 -3.90 -4.92
C LYS A 169 -3.27 -2.84 -4.02
N VAL A 170 -2.97 -1.56 -4.25
CA VAL A 170 -3.50 -0.46 -3.45
C VAL A 170 -4.98 -0.23 -3.72
N TYR A 171 -5.39 -0.27 -5.00
CA TYR A 171 -6.75 0.03 -5.41
C TYR A 171 -7.60 -1.21 -5.71
N ALA A 172 -7.06 -2.43 -5.46
CA ALA A 172 -7.83 -3.66 -5.64
C ALA A 172 -9.08 -3.68 -4.76
N GLU A 173 -10.16 -4.15 -5.33
CA GLU A 173 -11.37 -4.48 -4.58
C GLU A 173 -11.10 -5.63 -3.60
N THR A 174 -11.68 -5.53 -2.42
CA THR A 174 -11.62 -6.59 -1.40
C THR A 174 -13.02 -6.99 -0.97
N ASN A 175 -13.17 -8.23 -0.51
CA ASN A 175 -14.44 -8.73 -0.02
C ASN A 175 -14.64 -8.53 1.49
N ARG A 176 -13.72 -7.84 2.15
CA ARG A 176 -13.70 -7.52 3.59
C ARG A 176 -13.30 -6.06 3.80
N PRO A 177 -13.64 -5.46 4.96
CA PRO A 177 -13.20 -4.09 5.26
C PRO A 177 -11.69 -4.00 5.46
N GLU A 178 -11.04 -3.20 4.64
CA GLU A 178 -9.61 -2.93 4.71
C GLU A 178 -9.34 -1.42 4.61
N LEU A 179 -8.13 -1.02 5.06
CA LEU A 179 -7.63 0.34 4.94
C LEU A 179 -6.28 0.32 4.22
N ARG A 180 -6.08 1.30 3.34
CA ARG A 180 -4.81 1.64 2.71
C ARG A 180 -4.45 3.06 3.11
N LEU A 181 -3.38 3.24 3.88
CA LEU A 181 -2.87 4.56 4.22
C LEU A 181 -1.57 4.80 3.48
N LEU A 182 -1.55 5.83 2.64
CA LEU A 182 -0.45 6.20 1.77
C LEU A 182 0.26 7.43 2.32
N THR A 183 1.58 7.39 2.36
CA THR A 183 2.42 8.55 2.69
C THR A 183 3.74 8.51 1.93
N CYS A 184 4.43 9.63 1.89
CA CYS A 184 5.76 9.70 1.29
C CYS A 184 6.81 9.10 2.23
N GLY A 185 7.93 8.64 1.64
CA GLY A 185 9.09 8.09 2.34
C GLY A 185 10.37 8.19 1.51
N GLY A 186 11.41 7.48 1.96
CA GLY A 186 12.70 7.48 1.27
C GLY A 186 13.48 8.77 1.42
N GLU A 187 14.47 8.95 0.55
CA GLU A 187 15.32 10.13 0.48
C GLU A 187 14.67 11.27 -0.30
N ILE A 188 15.20 12.48 -0.14
CA ILE A 188 14.82 13.61 -1.00
C ILE A 188 15.78 13.66 -2.19
N LYS A 189 15.23 13.56 -3.40
CA LYS A 189 15.94 13.76 -4.66
C LYS A 189 15.21 14.81 -5.48
N ASN A 190 15.91 15.84 -5.95
CA ASN A 190 15.31 16.92 -6.75
C ASN A 190 14.09 17.56 -6.08
N GLY A 191 14.12 17.72 -4.75
CA GLY A 191 13.02 18.30 -3.98
C GLY A 191 11.83 17.36 -3.69
N HIS A 192 11.89 16.08 -4.10
CA HIS A 192 10.81 15.12 -3.91
C HIS A 192 11.28 13.87 -3.17
N ARG A 193 10.41 13.29 -2.34
CA ARG A 193 10.63 11.98 -1.73
C ARG A 193 10.62 10.89 -2.80
N THR A 194 11.56 9.95 -2.69
CA THR A 194 11.74 8.89 -3.71
C THR A 194 10.75 7.74 -3.56
N ASN A 195 10.19 7.54 -2.38
CA ASN A 195 9.37 6.39 -2.05
C ASN A 195 7.96 6.78 -1.61
N ASN A 196 7.08 5.80 -1.64
CA ASN A 196 5.85 5.77 -0.87
C ASN A 196 5.97 4.72 0.24
N VAL A 197 5.40 5.02 1.41
CA VAL A 197 5.14 4.05 2.46
C VAL A 197 3.64 3.78 2.47
N ILE A 198 3.28 2.51 2.37
CA ILE A 198 1.89 2.05 2.28
C ILE A 198 1.62 1.16 3.49
N LEU A 199 0.62 1.52 4.29
CA LEU A 199 0.14 0.71 5.40
C LEU A 199 -1.13 0.00 4.97
N TYR A 200 -1.11 -1.33 4.99
CA TYR A 200 -2.28 -2.18 4.73
C TYR A 200 -2.82 -2.67 6.06
N ALA A 201 -4.08 -2.42 6.33
CA ALA A 201 -4.68 -2.75 7.61
C ALA A 201 -6.07 -3.37 7.44
N ASP A 202 -6.43 -4.27 8.36
CA ASP A 202 -7.70 -4.98 8.39
C ASP A 202 -8.56 -4.44 9.53
N LEU A 203 -9.87 -4.28 9.28
CA LEU A 203 -10.82 -3.89 10.32
C LEU A 203 -10.80 -4.93 11.45
N THR A 204 -10.74 -4.43 12.67
CA THR A 204 -10.78 -5.24 13.88
C THR A 204 -12.03 -4.98 14.69
N PRO A 205 -12.52 -5.97 15.45
CA PRO A 205 -13.66 -5.81 16.36
C PRO A 205 -13.51 -4.68 17.36
#